data_abfea4cccfc2651363f7e436b5065553
#
_entry.id   abfea4cccfc2651363f7e436b5065553
#
_cell.length_a   1.000
_cell.length_b   1.000
_cell.length_c   1.000
_cell.angle_alpha   90.00
_cell.angle_beta   90.00
_cell.angle_gamma   90.00
#
_symmetry.space_group_name_H-M   'P 1'
#
loop_
_entity.id
_entity.type
_entity.pdbx_description
1 polymer ?
#
loop_
_entity_poly.entity_id
_entity_poly.type
_entity_poly.pdbx_seq_one_letter_code
_entity_poly.pdbx_strand_id
1 'polypeptide(L)'
;MIDFEHVYKTYETHNDENVALEDINIHIDEGEFVFILGHSGAGKSTFLKLIQMEEKPTEGKVFINGQDLTRIKRRKVPYLRRQMGVVFQDFRLIPTMTVYENVAFAMRVTNISTKKIKDRVPFALSLVGLEDKMDRLPDELSGGEQQ
;
A
#
# COMPACT_ATOMS: atom_id res chain seq x y z
N MET A 1 10.58 -6.70 -8.44
CA MET A 1 11.87 -5.96 -8.44
C MET A 1 11.59 -4.49 -8.15
N ILE A 2 12.32 -3.88 -7.21
CA ILE A 2 12.21 -2.47 -6.82
C ILE A 2 13.62 -1.88 -6.79
N ASP A 3 13.82 -0.70 -7.39
CA ASP A 3 15.12 -0.01 -7.40
C ASP A 3 14.96 1.42 -6.92
N PHE A 4 15.86 1.86 -6.07
CA PHE A 4 16.08 3.24 -5.67
C PHE A 4 17.46 3.67 -6.11
N GLU A 5 17.56 4.74 -6.91
CA GLU A 5 18.82 5.29 -7.43
C GLU A 5 18.97 6.73 -6.95
N HIS A 6 19.92 6.94 -6.03
CA HIS A 6 20.26 8.25 -5.45
C HIS A 6 19.02 9.02 -4.98
N VAL A 7 18.13 8.34 -4.22
CA VAL A 7 16.84 8.90 -3.83
C VAL A 7 16.97 9.78 -2.61
N TYR A 8 16.54 11.02 -2.74
CA TYR A 8 16.36 11.98 -1.65
C TYR A 8 14.87 12.29 -1.48
N LYS A 9 14.45 12.50 -0.24
CA LYS A 9 13.13 13.06 0.06
C LYS A 9 13.22 14.04 1.20
N THR A 10 12.94 15.29 0.89
CA THR A 10 12.86 16.40 1.84
C THR A 10 11.41 16.88 1.92
N TYR A 11 10.96 17.19 3.11
CA TYR A 11 9.68 17.84 3.40
C TYR A 11 9.96 19.28 3.84
N GLU A 12 9.45 20.23 3.08
CA GLU A 12 9.51 21.65 3.42
C GLU A 12 8.35 22.00 4.36
N THR A 13 8.65 22.62 5.49
CA THR A 13 7.71 23.30 6.37
C THR A 13 8.03 24.78 6.39
N HIS A 14 7.10 25.63 6.85
CA HIS A 14 7.27 27.09 6.78
C HIS A 14 8.58 27.64 7.37
N ASN A 15 9.27 26.90 8.25
CA ASN A 15 10.48 27.35 8.92
C ASN A 15 11.64 26.34 8.90
N ASP A 16 11.44 25.09 8.43
CA ASP A 16 12.46 24.03 8.48
C ASP A 16 12.38 23.11 7.26
N GLU A 17 13.53 22.62 6.85
CA GLU A 17 13.69 21.48 5.95
C GLU A 17 13.88 20.20 6.78
N ASN A 18 13.02 19.19 6.54
CA ASN A 18 13.19 17.89 7.16
C ASN A 18 13.56 16.85 6.10
N VAL A 19 14.82 16.41 6.15
CA VAL A 19 15.34 15.36 5.27
C VAL A 19 14.85 14.01 5.81
N ALA A 20 13.94 13.38 5.10
CA ALA A 20 13.38 12.09 5.46
C ALA A 20 14.13 10.90 4.85
N LEU A 21 14.71 11.09 3.67
CA LEU A 21 15.57 10.11 2.99
C LEU A 21 16.75 10.84 2.35
N GLU A 22 17.95 10.29 2.51
CA GLU A 22 19.20 10.86 2.01
C GLU A 22 20.00 9.80 1.27
N ASP A 23 20.25 10.03 -0.02
CA ASP A 23 21.03 9.17 -0.93
C ASP A 23 20.69 7.66 -0.81
N ILE A 24 19.43 7.32 -0.85
CA ILE A 24 19.01 5.93 -0.76
C ILE A 24 19.29 5.22 -2.08
N ASN A 25 20.11 4.18 -2.00
CA ASN A 25 20.46 3.27 -3.09
C ASN A 25 20.14 1.85 -2.65
N ILE A 26 19.05 1.28 -3.18
CA ILE A 26 18.54 -0.04 -2.79
C ILE A 26 18.05 -0.77 -4.04
N HIS A 27 18.39 -2.05 -4.12
CA HIS A 27 17.83 -3.00 -5.07
C HIS A 27 17.14 -4.12 -4.31
N ILE A 28 15.90 -4.45 -4.69
CA ILE A 28 15.12 -5.57 -4.14
C ILE A 28 14.66 -6.44 -5.29
N ASP A 29 15.11 -7.70 -5.29
CA ASP A 29 14.78 -8.67 -6.32
C ASP A 29 13.32 -9.17 -6.23
N GLU A 30 12.87 -9.81 -7.30
CA GLU A 30 11.60 -10.51 -7.30
C GLU A 30 11.65 -11.74 -6.37
N GLY A 31 10.63 -11.90 -5.52
CA GLY A 31 10.54 -12.99 -4.56
C GLY A 31 11.37 -12.78 -3.28
N GLU A 32 12.08 -11.66 -3.17
CA GLU A 32 12.84 -11.32 -1.97
C GLU A 32 11.91 -10.88 -0.83
N PHE A 33 12.28 -11.25 0.41
CA PHE A 33 11.64 -10.83 1.63
C PHE A 33 12.53 -9.87 2.40
N VAL A 34 12.10 -8.60 2.51
CA VAL A 34 12.93 -7.51 3.05
C VAL A 34 12.30 -6.89 4.29
N PHE A 35 13.09 -6.71 5.35
CA PHE A 35 12.74 -5.92 6.52
C PHE A 35 13.33 -4.51 6.43
N ILE A 36 12.52 -3.49 6.70
CA ILE A 36 12.96 -2.10 6.85
C ILE A 36 12.99 -1.77 8.34
N LEU A 37 14.18 -1.68 8.92
CA LEU A 37 14.40 -1.42 10.34
C LEU A 37 14.85 0.02 10.57
N GLY A 38 14.51 0.58 11.74
CA GLY A 38 14.92 1.92 12.14
C GLY A 38 14.02 2.47 13.26
N HIS A 39 14.52 3.49 13.95
CA HIS A 39 13.74 4.20 14.99
C HIS A 39 12.55 4.97 14.39
N SER A 40 11.68 5.52 15.26
CA SER A 40 10.60 6.41 14.78
C SER A 40 11.20 7.65 14.09
N GLY A 41 10.65 8.04 12.97
CA GLY A 41 11.18 9.15 12.15
C GLY A 41 12.32 8.77 11.19
N ALA A 42 12.83 7.55 11.18
CA ALA A 42 13.91 7.11 10.29
C ALA A 42 13.54 6.97 8.80
N GLY A 43 12.45 7.56 8.34
CA GLY A 43 12.07 7.56 6.92
C GLY A 43 11.36 6.32 6.40
N LYS A 44 11.11 5.28 7.25
CA LYS A 44 10.47 4.01 6.81
C LYS A 44 9.14 4.22 6.10
N SER A 45 8.26 5.04 6.68
CA SER A 45 6.96 5.36 6.08
C SER A 45 7.12 6.17 4.78
N THR A 46 8.10 7.06 4.71
CA THR A 46 8.43 7.82 3.50
C THR A 46 8.89 6.90 2.38
N PHE A 47 9.76 5.93 2.68
CA PHE A 47 10.20 4.91 1.73
C PHE A 47 9.00 4.16 1.11
N LEU A 48 8.06 3.70 1.95
CA LEU A 48 6.85 3.02 1.47
C LEU A 48 5.94 3.95 0.66
N LYS A 49 5.80 5.23 1.06
CA LYS A 49 5.01 6.22 0.32
C LYS A 49 5.56 6.48 -1.09
N LEU A 50 6.88 6.44 -1.27
CA LEU A 50 7.50 6.56 -2.59
C LEU A 50 7.17 5.36 -3.48
N ILE A 51 7.26 4.13 -2.96
CA ILE A 51 6.86 2.92 -3.68
C ILE A 51 5.38 2.98 -4.10
N GLN A 52 4.51 3.41 -3.18
CA GLN A 52 3.07 3.51 -3.42
C GLN A 52 2.67 4.73 -4.26
N MET A 53 3.63 5.58 -4.63
CA MET A 53 3.36 6.84 -5.34
C MET A 53 2.38 7.76 -4.58
N GLU A 54 2.35 7.69 -3.26
CA GLU A 54 1.68 8.69 -2.41
C GLU A 54 2.49 9.97 -2.37
N GLU A 55 3.82 9.82 -2.42
CA GLU A 55 4.81 10.89 -2.51
C GLU A 55 5.71 10.68 -3.74
N LYS A 56 6.40 11.74 -4.14
CA LYS A 56 7.48 11.67 -5.13
C LYS A 56 8.81 11.96 -4.45
N PRO A 57 9.91 11.38 -4.91
CA PRO A 57 11.23 11.78 -4.45
C PRO A 57 11.50 13.26 -4.81
N THR A 58 12.31 13.94 -3.99
CA THR A 58 12.82 15.27 -4.28
C THR A 58 13.89 15.18 -5.36
N GLU A 59 14.78 14.18 -5.23
CA GLU A 59 15.82 13.86 -6.22
C GLU A 59 15.96 12.35 -6.37
N GLY A 60 16.65 11.92 -7.42
CA GLY A 60 16.86 10.52 -7.73
C GLY A 60 15.68 9.86 -8.44
N LYS A 61 15.70 8.53 -8.51
CA LYS A 61 14.69 7.76 -9.24
C LYS A 61 14.25 6.54 -8.45
N VAL A 62 12.98 6.18 -8.59
CA VAL A 62 12.40 4.95 -8.07
C VAL A 62 11.82 4.16 -9.23
N PHE A 63 12.15 2.87 -9.30
CA PHE A 63 11.63 1.96 -10.31
C PHE A 63 10.88 0.81 -9.65
N ILE A 64 9.81 0.35 -10.30
CA ILE A 64 9.13 -0.90 -9.98
C ILE A 64 9.01 -1.70 -11.28
N ASN A 65 9.55 -2.91 -11.27
CA ASN A 65 9.61 -3.78 -12.46
C ASN A 65 10.16 -3.05 -13.70
N GLY A 66 11.21 -2.26 -13.53
CA GLY A 66 11.85 -1.46 -14.59
C GLY A 66 11.08 -0.20 -15.00
N GLN A 67 9.91 0.07 -14.40
CA GLN A 67 9.13 1.27 -14.70
C GLN A 67 9.55 2.43 -13.80
N ASP A 68 10.08 3.50 -14.39
CA ASP A 68 10.43 4.74 -13.68
C ASP A 68 9.18 5.44 -13.14
N LEU A 69 9.04 5.48 -11.81
CA LEU A 69 7.90 6.09 -11.13
C LEU A 69 7.92 7.61 -11.19
N THR A 70 9.09 8.23 -11.32
CA THR A 70 9.21 9.70 -11.38
C THR A 70 8.55 10.26 -12.63
N ARG A 71 8.50 9.47 -13.71
CA ARG A 71 7.92 9.82 -15.02
C ARG A 71 6.48 9.34 -15.20
N ILE A 72 5.93 8.61 -14.25
CA ILE A 72 4.57 8.09 -14.35
C ILE A 72 3.55 9.26 -14.39
N LYS A 73 2.66 9.23 -15.37
CA LYS A 73 1.55 10.19 -15.45
C LYS A 73 0.54 9.89 -14.33
N ARG A 74 0.01 10.92 -13.66
CA ARG A 74 -0.94 10.79 -12.55
C ARG A 74 -2.10 9.81 -12.83
N ARG A 75 -2.62 9.80 -14.06
CA ARG A 75 -3.68 8.88 -14.50
C ARG A 75 -3.28 7.40 -14.50
N LYS A 76 -1.97 7.08 -14.50
CA LYS A 76 -1.45 5.71 -14.49
C LYS A 76 -1.18 5.17 -13.08
N VAL A 77 -1.08 6.03 -12.08
CA VAL A 77 -0.83 5.65 -10.67
C VAL A 77 -1.84 4.62 -10.14
N PRO A 78 -3.16 4.73 -10.39
CA PRO A 78 -4.10 3.71 -9.94
C PRO A 78 -3.83 2.31 -10.52
N TYR A 79 -3.31 2.21 -11.74
CA TYR A 79 -2.96 0.93 -12.35
C TYR A 79 -1.71 0.32 -11.74
N LEU A 80 -0.73 1.15 -11.37
CA LEU A 80 0.44 0.70 -10.61
C LEU A 80 0.03 0.16 -9.24
N ARG A 81 -0.76 0.93 -8.48
CA ARG A 81 -1.23 0.54 -7.14
C ARG A 81 -2.04 -0.77 -7.13
N ARG A 82 -2.74 -1.10 -8.22
CA ARG A 82 -3.46 -2.39 -8.37
C ARG A 82 -2.54 -3.60 -8.47
N GLN A 83 -1.25 -3.40 -8.73
CA GLN A 83 -0.24 -4.46 -8.78
C GLN A 83 0.42 -4.71 -7.42
N MET A 84 0.07 -3.91 -6.41
CA MET A 84 0.62 -4.00 -5.06
C MET A 84 -0.48 -4.41 -4.07
N GLY A 85 -0.16 -5.34 -3.18
CA GLY A 85 -0.93 -5.57 -1.97
C GLY A 85 -0.32 -4.75 -0.83
N VAL A 86 -1.11 -3.92 -0.18
CA VAL A 86 -0.65 -3.08 0.94
C VAL A 86 -1.51 -3.38 2.16
N VAL A 87 -0.86 -3.73 3.28
CA VAL A 87 -1.51 -3.84 4.58
C VAL A 87 -1.19 -2.57 5.37
N PHE A 88 -2.21 -1.80 5.72
CA PHE A 88 -2.07 -0.54 6.44
C PHE A 88 -2.13 -0.75 7.95
N GLN A 89 -1.33 0.00 8.69
CA GLN A 89 -1.34 -0.05 10.15
C GLN A 89 -2.66 0.45 10.74
N ASP A 90 -3.35 1.37 10.06
CA ASP A 90 -4.65 1.96 10.42
C ASP A 90 -5.84 1.24 9.75
N PHE A 91 -5.61 0.03 9.24
CA PHE A 91 -6.54 -0.87 8.55
C PHE A 91 -7.24 -0.28 7.33
N ARG A 92 -7.56 1.01 7.33
CA ARG A 92 -8.29 1.76 6.27
C ARG A 92 -9.60 1.12 5.84
N LEU A 93 -10.30 0.49 6.79
CA LEU A 93 -11.61 -0.05 6.56
C LEU A 93 -12.65 1.07 6.47
N ILE A 94 -13.70 0.83 5.67
CA ILE A 94 -14.85 1.72 5.59
C ILE A 94 -15.82 1.32 6.72
N PRO A 95 -15.98 2.16 7.76
CA PRO A 95 -16.68 1.74 8.99
C PRO A 95 -18.18 1.46 8.81
N THR A 96 -18.77 2.00 7.76
CA THR A 96 -20.19 1.82 7.41
C THR A 96 -20.47 0.62 6.51
N MET A 97 -19.43 -0.12 6.14
CA MET A 97 -19.52 -1.33 5.32
C MET A 97 -19.20 -2.57 6.15
N THR A 98 -19.92 -3.65 5.89
CA THR A 98 -19.62 -4.96 6.50
C THR A 98 -18.24 -5.48 6.08
N VAL A 99 -17.77 -6.53 6.75
CA VAL A 99 -16.54 -7.26 6.38
C VAL A 99 -16.59 -7.68 4.91
N TYR A 100 -17.71 -8.31 4.50
CA TYR A 100 -17.91 -8.69 3.11
C TYR A 100 -17.83 -7.51 2.16
N GLU A 101 -18.48 -6.40 2.50
CA GLU A 101 -18.54 -5.21 1.64
C GLU A 101 -17.19 -4.50 1.50
N ASN A 102 -16.39 -4.46 2.56
CA ASN A 102 -15.03 -3.93 2.54
C ASN A 102 -14.14 -4.71 1.56
N VAL A 103 -14.15 -6.05 1.65
CA VAL A 103 -13.39 -6.90 0.71
C VAL A 103 -13.94 -6.79 -0.71
N ALA A 104 -15.27 -6.80 -0.86
CA ALA A 104 -15.92 -6.66 -2.16
C ALA A 104 -15.66 -5.30 -2.81
N PHE A 105 -15.50 -4.23 -2.01
CA PHE A 105 -15.21 -2.89 -2.52
C PHE A 105 -13.92 -2.85 -3.32
N ALA A 106 -12.84 -3.44 -2.81
CA ALA A 106 -11.55 -3.52 -3.52
C ALA A 106 -11.69 -4.21 -4.89
N MET A 107 -12.53 -5.24 -4.98
CA MET A 107 -12.80 -5.93 -6.24
C MET A 107 -13.68 -5.11 -7.17
N ARG A 108 -14.68 -4.37 -6.66
CA ARG A 108 -15.56 -3.50 -7.46
C ARG A 108 -14.78 -2.38 -8.12
N VAL A 109 -13.88 -1.69 -7.40
CA VAL A 109 -13.07 -0.60 -7.96
C VAL A 109 -12.07 -1.07 -9.02
N THR A 110 -11.80 -2.37 -9.09
CA THR A 110 -10.98 -3.00 -10.14
C THR A 110 -11.81 -3.59 -11.27
N ASN A 111 -13.12 -3.31 -11.33
CA ASN A 111 -14.06 -3.78 -12.34
C ASN A 111 -14.22 -5.32 -12.40
N ILE A 112 -14.08 -6.01 -11.28
CA ILE A 112 -14.37 -7.43 -11.19
C ILE A 112 -15.90 -7.63 -11.21
N SER A 113 -16.37 -8.62 -11.98
CA SER A 113 -17.80 -8.90 -12.11
C SER A 113 -18.43 -9.35 -10.79
N THR A 114 -19.69 -8.97 -10.56
CA THR A 114 -20.44 -9.33 -9.35
C THR A 114 -20.47 -10.84 -9.10
N LYS A 115 -20.53 -11.67 -10.15
CA LYS A 115 -20.47 -13.12 -10.02
C LYS A 115 -19.15 -13.56 -9.37
N LYS A 116 -18.02 -13.08 -9.88
CA LYS A 116 -16.69 -13.39 -9.31
C LYS A 116 -16.53 -12.87 -7.88
N ILE A 117 -17.13 -11.72 -7.54
CA ILE A 117 -17.09 -11.17 -6.18
C ILE A 117 -17.81 -12.12 -5.22
N LYS A 118 -19.02 -12.59 -5.57
CA LYS A 118 -19.80 -13.52 -4.75
C LYS A 118 -19.07 -14.83 -4.45
N ASP A 119 -18.25 -15.30 -5.38
CA ASP A 119 -17.49 -16.54 -5.21
C ASP A 119 -16.17 -16.30 -4.44
N ARG A 120 -15.46 -15.19 -4.74
CA ARG A 120 -14.13 -14.96 -4.21
C ARG A 120 -14.08 -14.33 -2.82
N VAL A 121 -15.05 -13.48 -2.46
CA VAL A 121 -15.03 -12.82 -1.14
C VAL A 121 -15.20 -13.84 -0.02
N PRO A 122 -16.19 -14.76 -0.03
CA PRO A 122 -16.31 -15.80 1.00
C PRO A 122 -15.05 -16.69 1.08
N PHE A 123 -14.49 -17.06 -0.08
CA PHE A 123 -13.25 -17.84 -0.12
C PHE A 123 -12.07 -17.08 0.52
N ALA A 124 -11.89 -15.79 0.20
CA ALA A 124 -10.82 -15.01 0.82
C ALA A 124 -11.00 -14.87 2.34
N LEU A 125 -12.24 -14.67 2.81
CA LEU A 125 -12.53 -14.58 4.23
C LEU A 125 -12.33 -15.91 4.96
N SER A 126 -12.63 -17.05 4.32
CA SER A 126 -12.37 -18.37 4.91
C SER A 126 -10.88 -18.66 5.10
N LEU A 127 -10.01 -18.15 4.21
CA LEU A 127 -8.55 -18.31 4.34
C LEU A 127 -7.98 -17.64 5.60
N VAL A 128 -8.67 -16.63 6.12
CA VAL A 128 -8.25 -15.89 7.33
C VAL A 128 -9.20 -16.13 8.53
N GLY A 129 -10.13 -17.10 8.42
CA GLY A 129 -11.03 -17.50 9.50
C GLY A 129 -12.09 -16.45 9.85
N LEU A 130 -12.57 -15.70 8.87
CA LEU A 130 -13.57 -14.65 9.03
C LEU A 130 -14.89 -14.95 8.30
N GLU A 131 -15.10 -16.19 7.85
CA GLU A 131 -16.32 -16.60 7.13
C GLU A 131 -17.60 -16.37 7.93
N ASP A 132 -17.56 -16.58 9.24
CA ASP A 132 -18.71 -16.40 10.15
C ASP A 132 -18.96 -14.93 10.52
N LYS A 133 -18.08 -14.01 10.08
CA LYS A 133 -18.13 -12.57 10.41
C LYS A 133 -18.42 -11.68 9.21
N MET A 134 -18.83 -12.26 8.08
CA MET A 134 -19.03 -11.52 6.82
C MET A 134 -19.99 -10.33 6.95
N ASP A 135 -21.03 -10.47 7.78
CA ASP A 135 -22.08 -9.47 7.96
C ASP A 135 -21.80 -8.50 9.13
N ARG A 136 -20.64 -8.64 9.81
CA ARG A 136 -20.23 -7.76 10.89
C ARG A 136 -19.67 -6.44 10.36
N LEU A 137 -19.80 -5.40 11.17
CA LEU A 137 -19.14 -4.11 10.93
C LEU A 137 -17.70 -4.14 11.50
N PRO A 138 -16.81 -3.28 11.03
CA PRO A 138 -15.43 -3.22 11.52
C PRO A 138 -15.29 -3.04 13.04
N ASP A 139 -16.16 -2.26 13.67
CA ASP A 139 -16.15 -2.02 15.12
C ASP A 139 -16.56 -3.23 15.97
N GLU A 140 -17.15 -4.25 15.35
CA GLU A 140 -17.49 -5.52 15.98
C GLU A 140 -16.33 -6.54 15.93
N LEU A 141 -15.18 -6.16 15.32
CA LEU A 141 -14.01 -7.01 15.14
C LEU A 141 -12.87 -6.58 16.09
N SER A 142 -12.07 -7.55 16.52
CA SER A 142 -10.79 -7.27 17.17
C SER A 142 -9.79 -6.64 16.20
N GLY A 143 -8.75 -5.94 16.72
CA GLY A 143 -7.75 -5.30 15.88
C GLY A 143 -7.04 -6.26 14.90
N GLY A 144 -6.75 -7.49 15.33
CA GLY A 144 -6.16 -8.51 14.43
C GLY A 144 -7.11 -8.97 13.33
N GLU A 145 -8.42 -9.01 13.59
CA GLU A 145 -9.43 -9.35 12.60
C GLU A 145 -9.70 -8.21 11.62
N GLN A 146 -9.51 -6.96 12.07
CA GLN A 146 -9.60 -5.79 11.20
C GLN A 146 -8.40 -5.70 10.23
N GLN A 147 -7.22 -6.18 10.62
CA GLN A 147 -6.01 -6.20 9.80
C GLN A 147 -6.05 -7.30 8.75
#